data_ea31568214431b0c2cbdcc869678bb77
#
_entry.id   ea31568214431b0c2cbdcc869678bb77
#
_cell.length_a   1.000
_cell.length_b   1.000
_cell.length_c   1.000
_cell.angle_alpha   90.00
_cell.angle_beta   90.00
_cell.angle_gamma   90.00
#
_symmetry.space_group_name_H-M   'P 1'
#
loop_
_entity.id
_entity.type
_entity.pdbx_description
1 polymer ?
#
loop_
_entity_poly.entity_id
_entity_poly.type
_entity_poly.pdbx_seq_one_letter_code
_entity_poly.pdbx_strand_id
1 'polypeptide(L)'
;YKASPGCSTTTSLPLPRTEFLNLDNEFKELGVFDSIINRDSPFFINLLRLKVNKTPEFQGSYERINSFYRKIMILLDSSKSKEDKLYRAALELFHFPGVSGINLGVSETGIDAGFGSVLSKQVINDAFDIVKSGSEQPEIFQLVGLFEKNVSADRLSDMIATIILPDIRNYTIGINRKLNINTDKYPDIEFQGEIAINPYKKCELLYLPEEVLHEIPIAESW
;
A
#
# COMPACT_ATOMS: atom_id res chain seq x y z
N TYR A 1 -28.18 -27.66 -31.24
CA TYR A 1 -27.58 -26.45 -30.68
C TYR A 1 -27.87 -26.40 -29.17
N LYS A 2 -26.88 -26.77 -28.36
CA LYS A 2 -26.93 -26.61 -26.90
C LYS A 2 -26.33 -25.25 -26.57
N ALA A 3 -27.13 -24.37 -26.00
CA ALA A 3 -26.66 -23.10 -25.45
C ALA A 3 -25.76 -23.37 -24.22
N SER A 4 -24.57 -22.85 -24.22
CA SER A 4 -23.65 -22.85 -23.07
C SER A 4 -24.25 -21.95 -21.97
N PRO A 5 -24.20 -22.36 -20.68
CA PRO A 5 -24.68 -21.51 -19.60
C PRO A 5 -23.74 -20.31 -19.50
N GLY A 6 -24.30 -19.12 -19.63
CA GLY A 6 -23.60 -17.85 -19.43
C GLY A 6 -23.02 -17.80 -18.02
N CYS A 7 -21.75 -17.51 -17.92
CA CYS A 7 -21.08 -17.15 -16.68
C CYS A 7 -21.71 -15.85 -16.16
N SER A 8 -22.66 -15.97 -15.24
CA SER A 8 -23.16 -14.82 -14.48
C SER A 8 -22.05 -14.40 -13.51
N THR A 9 -21.31 -13.35 -13.84
CA THR A 9 -20.49 -12.61 -12.87
C THR A 9 -21.45 -11.95 -11.86
N THR A 10 -21.82 -12.67 -10.83
CA THR A 10 -22.44 -12.08 -9.65
C THR A 10 -21.37 -11.21 -8.99
N THR A 11 -21.42 -9.91 -9.26
CA THR A 11 -20.69 -8.91 -8.48
C THR A 11 -21.21 -9.01 -7.05
N SER A 12 -20.42 -9.61 -6.17
CA SER A 12 -20.75 -9.66 -4.75
C SER A 12 -20.86 -8.23 -4.21
N LEU A 13 -21.86 -7.97 -3.36
CA LEU A 13 -22.01 -6.68 -2.69
C LEU A 13 -20.72 -6.32 -1.94
N PRO A 14 -20.39 -5.02 -1.82
CA PRO A 14 -19.27 -4.56 -0.99
C PRO A 14 -19.47 -5.06 0.44
N LEU A 15 -18.42 -5.65 1.01
CA LEU A 15 -18.44 -6.15 2.39
C LEU A 15 -17.43 -5.35 3.23
N PRO A 16 -17.86 -4.38 4.07
CA PRO A 16 -17.01 -3.69 5.02
C PRO A 16 -16.35 -4.65 6.02
N ARG A 17 -15.18 -4.30 6.53
CA ARG A 17 -14.48 -5.10 7.55
C ARG A 17 -15.25 -5.19 8.85
N THR A 18 -15.91 -4.10 9.25
CA THR A 18 -16.78 -4.08 10.43
C THR A 18 -17.92 -5.10 10.32
N GLU A 19 -18.56 -5.19 9.16
CA GLU A 19 -19.58 -6.19 8.91
C GLU A 19 -19.01 -7.62 8.94
N PHE A 20 -17.84 -7.85 8.29
CA PHE A 20 -17.16 -9.14 8.30
C PHE A 20 -16.76 -9.60 9.71
N LEU A 21 -16.30 -8.69 10.55
CA LEU A 21 -15.85 -8.95 11.92
C LEU A 21 -16.98 -8.81 12.95
N ASN A 22 -18.20 -8.51 12.51
CA ASN A 22 -19.36 -8.26 13.37
C ASN A 22 -19.04 -7.22 14.48
N LEU A 23 -18.50 -6.07 14.03
CA LEU A 23 -18.19 -4.91 14.86
C LEU A 23 -19.23 -3.81 14.57
N ASP A 24 -19.59 -3.02 15.59
CA ASP A 24 -20.52 -1.89 15.41
C ASP A 24 -19.76 -0.58 15.12
N ASN A 25 -19.29 0.11 16.18
CA ASN A 25 -18.61 1.40 16.05
C ASN A 25 -17.12 1.38 16.45
N GLU A 26 -16.57 0.23 16.80
CA GLU A 26 -15.26 0.11 17.39
C GLU A 26 -14.14 0.61 16.47
N PHE A 27 -14.22 0.35 15.15
CA PHE A 27 -13.26 0.88 14.20
C PHE A 27 -13.31 2.41 14.17
N LYS A 28 -14.51 2.99 14.12
CA LYS A 28 -14.70 4.44 14.12
C LYS A 28 -14.17 5.10 15.41
N GLU A 29 -14.45 4.49 16.54
CA GLU A 29 -13.98 4.99 17.84
C GLU A 29 -12.45 4.95 17.97
N LEU A 30 -11.81 3.98 17.33
CA LEU A 30 -10.35 3.84 17.29
C LEU A 30 -9.71 4.55 16.09
N GLY A 31 -10.47 5.21 15.23
CA GLY A 31 -9.99 5.87 14.03
C GLY A 31 -9.43 4.92 12.98
N VAL A 32 -9.90 3.66 12.96
CA VAL A 32 -9.51 2.64 11.99
C VAL A 32 -10.34 2.80 10.71
N PHE A 33 -9.68 2.85 9.57
CA PHE A 33 -10.36 2.89 8.28
C PHE A 33 -11.08 1.57 7.98
N ASP A 34 -12.39 1.65 7.76
CA ASP A 34 -13.23 0.50 7.44
C ASP A 34 -13.25 0.23 5.92
N SER A 35 -12.18 -0.36 5.39
CA SER A 35 -12.11 -0.69 3.97
C SER A 35 -12.96 -1.91 3.63
N ILE A 36 -13.25 -2.06 2.34
CA ILE A 36 -14.01 -3.19 1.79
C ILE A 36 -13.10 -4.41 1.71
N ILE A 37 -13.54 -5.58 2.23
CA ILE A 37 -12.71 -6.78 2.30
C ILE A 37 -12.59 -7.52 0.96
N ASN A 38 -13.63 -7.48 0.13
CA ASN A 38 -13.73 -8.24 -1.12
C ASN A 38 -13.38 -7.44 -2.39
N ARG A 39 -13.06 -6.14 -2.25
CA ARG A 39 -12.59 -5.26 -3.32
C ARG A 39 -11.76 -4.10 -2.76
N ASP A 40 -11.19 -3.26 -3.62
CA ASP A 40 -10.46 -2.09 -3.18
C ASP A 40 -11.39 -0.92 -2.84
N SER A 41 -10.98 -0.10 -1.90
CA SER A 41 -11.63 1.13 -1.50
C SER A 41 -10.91 2.30 -2.16
N PRO A 42 -11.60 3.33 -2.69
CA PRO A 42 -11.02 4.42 -3.48
C PRO A 42 -10.26 5.42 -2.60
N PHE A 43 -9.26 4.95 -1.87
CA PHE A 43 -8.40 5.71 -1.00
C PHE A 43 -6.93 5.42 -1.28
N PHE A 44 -6.05 6.33 -0.88
CA PHE A 44 -4.61 6.16 -0.95
C PHE A 44 -3.93 6.70 0.31
N ILE A 45 -2.72 6.21 0.61
CA ILE A 45 -1.89 6.70 1.71
C ILE A 45 -1.30 8.05 1.30
N ASN A 46 -1.67 9.11 2.01
CA ASN A 46 -1.17 10.45 1.75
C ASN A 46 0.09 10.71 2.57
N LEU A 47 1.20 10.98 1.88
CA LEU A 47 2.50 11.14 2.51
C LEU A 47 2.57 12.36 3.45
N LEU A 48 1.88 13.46 3.13
CA LEU A 48 1.84 14.63 4.00
C LEU A 48 1.04 14.36 5.27
N ARG A 49 -0.07 13.61 5.17
CA ARG A 49 -0.84 13.16 6.34
C ARG A 49 -0.02 12.19 7.19
N LEU A 50 0.70 11.27 6.54
CA LEU A 50 1.61 10.35 7.23
C LEU A 50 2.71 11.09 8.01
N LYS A 51 3.24 12.18 7.46
CA LYS A 51 4.26 13.03 8.13
C LYS A 51 3.77 13.67 9.41
N VAL A 52 2.48 14.05 9.47
CA VAL A 52 1.90 14.80 10.60
C VAL A 52 0.95 13.95 11.47
N ASN A 53 0.84 12.64 11.19
CA ASN A 53 -0.04 11.75 11.91
C ASN A 53 0.32 11.66 13.40
N LYS A 54 -0.68 11.25 14.22
CA LYS A 54 -0.52 11.11 15.67
C LYS A 54 -0.57 9.66 16.16
N THR A 55 -0.86 8.72 15.27
CA THR A 55 -0.91 7.29 15.61
C THR A 55 0.50 6.80 15.95
N PRO A 56 0.73 6.26 17.17
CA PRO A 56 2.08 5.94 17.65
C PRO A 56 2.87 5.02 16.72
N GLU A 57 2.24 4.01 16.14
CA GLU A 57 2.87 3.03 15.26
C GLU A 57 3.40 3.64 13.96
N PHE A 58 2.87 4.80 13.55
CA PHE A 58 3.24 5.49 12.31
C PHE A 58 4.12 6.72 12.50
N GLN A 59 4.46 7.11 13.74
CA GLN A 59 5.30 8.31 13.97
C GLN A 59 6.69 8.23 13.34
N GLY A 60 7.24 7.03 13.15
CA GLY A 60 8.52 6.80 12.48
C GLY A 60 8.43 6.50 10.98
N SER A 61 7.23 6.37 10.42
CA SER A 61 7.02 5.87 9.06
C SER A 61 7.55 6.84 7.99
N TYR A 62 7.36 8.14 8.18
CA TYR A 62 7.89 9.14 7.25
C TYR A 62 9.42 9.10 7.16
N GLU A 63 10.12 8.97 8.30
CA GLU A 63 11.57 8.84 8.36
C GLU A 63 12.05 7.50 7.79
N ARG A 64 11.28 6.44 7.92
CA ARG A 64 11.54 5.15 7.27
C ARG A 64 11.54 5.28 5.75
N ILE A 65 10.57 6.01 5.20
CA ILE A 65 10.46 6.29 3.77
C ILE A 65 11.67 7.11 3.29
N ASN A 66 12.01 8.18 4.01
CA ASN A 66 13.18 9.01 3.68
C ASN A 66 14.48 8.21 3.75
N SER A 67 14.65 7.36 4.76
CA SER A 67 15.82 6.50 4.90
C SER A 67 15.92 5.47 3.77
N PHE A 68 14.78 4.94 3.32
CA PHE A 68 14.74 4.04 2.17
C PHE A 68 15.22 4.74 0.89
N TYR A 69 14.72 5.93 0.60
CA TYR A 69 15.14 6.70 -0.58
C TYR A 69 16.59 7.15 -0.49
N ARG A 70 17.04 7.59 0.69
CA ARG A 70 18.45 7.93 0.90
C ARG A 70 19.37 6.75 0.59
N LYS A 71 19.00 5.54 0.98
CA LYS A 71 19.76 4.33 0.64
C LYS A 71 19.87 4.12 -0.88
N ILE A 72 18.78 4.33 -1.62
CA ILE A 72 18.79 4.26 -3.08
C ILE A 72 19.71 5.33 -3.68
N MET A 73 19.62 6.57 -3.20
CA MET A 73 20.48 7.67 -3.66
C MET A 73 21.96 7.35 -3.47
N ILE A 74 22.35 6.81 -2.30
CA ILE A 74 23.74 6.42 -2.03
C ILE A 74 24.22 5.36 -3.02
N LEU A 75 23.37 4.37 -3.34
CA LEU A 75 23.72 3.36 -4.34
C LEU A 75 23.89 3.96 -5.74
N LEU A 76 22.99 4.86 -6.14
CA LEU A 76 23.04 5.53 -7.44
C LEU A 76 24.22 6.49 -7.53
N ASP A 77 24.54 7.23 -6.48
CA ASP A 77 25.70 8.14 -6.43
C ASP A 77 27.01 7.37 -6.52
N SER A 78 27.13 6.26 -5.81
CA SER A 78 28.30 5.40 -5.83
C SER A 78 28.43 4.56 -7.11
N SER A 79 27.37 4.45 -7.90
CA SER A 79 27.38 3.72 -9.17
C SER A 79 28.16 4.48 -10.24
N LYS A 80 28.89 3.76 -11.09
CA LYS A 80 29.69 4.34 -12.20
C LYS A 80 28.90 4.39 -13.51
N SER A 81 27.91 3.49 -13.67
CA SER A 81 27.06 3.40 -14.87
C SER A 81 25.74 2.72 -14.54
N LYS A 82 24.77 2.87 -15.46
CA LYS A 82 23.45 2.19 -15.37
C LYS A 82 23.52 0.65 -15.52
N GLU A 83 24.74 0.09 -15.63
CA GLU A 83 24.97 -1.34 -15.86
C GLU A 83 25.75 -2.00 -14.72
N ASP A 84 26.24 -1.22 -13.76
CA ASP A 84 27.04 -1.76 -12.66
C ASP A 84 26.19 -2.42 -11.56
N LYS A 85 26.90 -3.04 -10.59
CA LYS A 85 26.25 -3.78 -9.50
C LYS A 85 25.44 -2.88 -8.56
N LEU A 86 25.90 -1.65 -8.31
CA LEU A 86 25.22 -0.73 -7.38
C LEU A 86 23.93 -0.17 -8.01
N TYR A 87 23.97 0.13 -9.30
CA TYR A 87 22.75 0.51 -10.02
C TYR A 87 21.73 -0.62 -10.02
N ARG A 88 22.15 -1.86 -10.30
CA ARG A 88 21.24 -3.02 -10.25
C ARG A 88 20.68 -3.25 -8.85
N ALA A 89 21.48 -3.09 -7.80
CA ALA A 89 21.01 -3.17 -6.42
C ALA A 89 19.97 -2.10 -6.09
N ALA A 90 20.15 -0.86 -6.58
CA ALA A 90 19.14 0.19 -6.45
C ALA A 90 17.83 -0.16 -7.16
N LEU A 91 17.90 -0.72 -8.37
CA LEU A 91 16.75 -1.16 -9.14
C LEU A 91 16.02 -2.32 -8.47
N GLU A 92 16.74 -3.29 -7.90
CA GLU A 92 16.15 -4.42 -7.16
C GLU A 92 15.44 -3.96 -5.88
N LEU A 93 16.02 -2.98 -5.16
CA LEU A 93 15.38 -2.38 -4.00
C LEU A 93 14.11 -1.60 -4.38
N PHE A 94 14.10 -0.98 -5.55
CA PHE A 94 12.96 -0.19 -6.04
C PHE A 94 11.91 -1.07 -6.74
N HIS A 95 11.51 -2.13 -6.06
CA HIS A 95 10.47 -3.06 -6.51
C HIS A 95 9.35 -3.14 -5.49
N PHE A 96 8.15 -2.78 -5.89
CA PHE A 96 6.98 -2.68 -5.01
C PHE A 96 5.83 -3.52 -5.57
N PRO A 97 5.65 -4.74 -5.08
CA PRO A 97 4.60 -5.65 -5.56
C PRO A 97 3.17 -5.23 -5.15
N GLY A 98 3.04 -4.16 -4.33
CA GLY A 98 1.78 -3.81 -3.70
C GLY A 98 1.50 -4.59 -2.42
N VAL A 99 0.55 -4.10 -1.61
CA VAL A 99 0.13 -4.73 -0.35
C VAL A 99 -1.38 -5.00 -0.40
N SER A 100 -1.75 -6.16 -0.92
CA SER A 100 -3.16 -6.53 -1.16
C SER A 100 -4.04 -6.51 0.09
N GLY A 101 -3.45 -6.70 1.27
CA GLY A 101 -4.17 -6.79 2.55
C GLY A 101 -4.78 -5.49 3.06
N ILE A 102 -4.36 -4.33 2.54
CA ILE A 102 -4.92 -3.03 2.94
C ILE A 102 -6.20 -2.68 2.19
N ASN A 103 -6.42 -3.25 1.02
CA ASN A 103 -7.60 -3.05 0.17
C ASN A 103 -7.84 -1.58 -0.21
N LEU A 104 -6.79 -0.91 -0.66
CA LEU A 104 -6.85 0.46 -1.20
C LEU A 104 -6.66 0.44 -2.71
N GLY A 105 -7.24 1.43 -3.40
CA GLY A 105 -7.11 1.62 -4.83
C GLY A 105 -8.45 1.68 -5.56
N VAL A 106 -8.38 1.65 -6.90
CA VAL A 106 -9.56 1.72 -7.80
C VAL A 106 -9.76 0.44 -8.61
N SER A 107 -9.04 -0.64 -8.30
CA SER A 107 -9.17 -1.91 -9.01
C SER A 107 -10.46 -2.64 -8.60
N GLU A 108 -11.35 -2.88 -9.55
CA GLU A 108 -12.54 -3.71 -9.32
C GLU A 108 -12.20 -5.20 -9.16
N THR A 109 -11.05 -5.64 -9.68
CA THR A 109 -10.62 -7.03 -9.65
C THR A 109 -9.71 -7.37 -8.48
N GLY A 110 -9.23 -6.36 -7.74
CA GLY A 110 -8.28 -6.54 -6.64
C GLY A 110 -6.93 -7.13 -7.06
N ILE A 111 -6.62 -7.10 -8.36
CA ILE A 111 -5.31 -7.47 -8.89
C ILE A 111 -4.49 -6.19 -8.96
N ASP A 112 -3.68 -5.97 -7.94
CA ASP A 112 -2.78 -4.83 -7.90
C ASP A 112 -1.75 -4.94 -9.01
N ALA A 113 -1.72 -3.95 -9.90
CA ALA A 113 -0.72 -3.89 -10.96
C ALA A 113 0.68 -3.53 -10.43
N GLY A 114 0.79 -3.20 -9.14
CA GLY A 114 2.02 -2.83 -8.46
C GLY A 114 2.87 -1.80 -9.20
N PHE A 115 4.04 -1.50 -8.68
CA PHE A 115 5.03 -0.67 -9.36
C PHE A 115 5.85 -1.56 -10.31
N GLY A 116 5.33 -1.76 -11.53
CA GLY A 116 5.88 -2.71 -12.50
C GLY A 116 7.36 -2.46 -12.86
N SER A 117 8.06 -3.51 -13.30
CA SER A 117 9.50 -3.46 -13.59
C SER A 117 9.92 -2.40 -14.62
N VAL A 118 9.06 -2.09 -15.59
CA VAL A 118 9.30 -1.04 -16.59
C VAL A 118 9.29 0.34 -15.94
N LEU A 119 8.30 0.62 -15.10
CA LEU A 119 8.17 1.89 -14.40
C LEU A 119 9.29 2.07 -13.36
N SER A 120 9.61 1.01 -12.60
CA SER A 120 10.74 1.02 -11.67
C SER A 120 12.06 1.37 -12.37
N LYS A 121 12.30 0.77 -13.53
CA LYS A 121 13.49 1.05 -14.34
C LYS A 121 13.52 2.49 -14.84
N GLN A 122 12.39 3.04 -15.26
CA GLN A 122 12.28 4.42 -15.72
C GLN A 122 12.59 5.39 -14.58
N VAL A 123 11.92 5.25 -13.43
CA VAL A 123 12.14 6.09 -12.25
C VAL A 123 13.60 6.04 -11.76
N ILE A 124 14.20 4.84 -11.70
CA ILE A 124 15.59 4.69 -11.28
C ILE A 124 16.58 5.27 -12.31
N ASN A 125 16.28 5.19 -13.62
CA ASN A 125 17.07 5.85 -14.66
C ASN A 125 17.10 7.37 -14.46
N ASP A 126 15.94 7.98 -14.26
CA ASP A 126 15.82 9.42 -14.09
C ASP A 126 16.46 9.87 -12.76
N ALA A 127 16.23 9.09 -11.69
CA ALA A 127 16.88 9.33 -10.41
C ALA A 127 18.42 9.26 -10.52
N PHE A 128 18.96 8.31 -11.29
CA PHE A 128 20.42 8.22 -11.54
C PHE A 128 20.96 9.51 -12.18
N ASP A 129 20.32 9.98 -13.25
CA ASP A 129 20.75 11.18 -13.96
C ASP A 129 20.66 12.44 -13.07
N ILE A 130 19.63 12.54 -12.23
CA ILE A 130 19.46 13.63 -11.26
C ILE A 130 20.50 13.57 -10.14
N VAL A 131 20.74 12.40 -9.56
CA VAL A 131 21.78 12.22 -8.52
C VAL A 131 23.14 12.56 -9.09
N LYS A 132 23.47 12.11 -10.32
CA LYS A 132 24.74 12.45 -10.98
C LYS A 132 24.89 13.94 -11.30
N SER A 133 23.79 14.69 -11.39
CA SER A 133 23.81 16.15 -11.50
C SER A 133 24.04 16.89 -10.18
N GLY A 134 24.18 16.16 -9.05
CA GLY A 134 24.52 16.69 -7.73
C GLY A 134 23.35 16.91 -6.77
N SER A 135 22.19 16.29 -7.01
CA SER A 135 21.07 16.34 -6.05
C SER A 135 21.28 15.34 -4.90
N GLU A 136 21.15 15.83 -3.66
CA GLU A 136 21.29 15.02 -2.44
C GLU A 136 19.94 14.84 -1.69
N GLN A 137 18.83 15.32 -2.26
CA GLN A 137 17.52 15.35 -1.58
C GLN A 137 16.71 14.09 -1.86
N PRO A 138 16.38 13.26 -0.83
CA PRO A 138 15.59 12.04 -1.01
C PRO A 138 14.15 12.32 -1.48
N GLU A 139 13.63 13.52 -1.23
CA GLU A 139 12.32 13.99 -1.70
C GLU A 139 12.18 13.96 -3.21
N ILE A 140 13.30 13.86 -3.94
CA ILE A 140 13.28 13.76 -5.41
C ILE A 140 12.49 12.54 -5.89
N PHE A 141 12.52 11.42 -5.15
CA PHE A 141 11.73 10.24 -5.49
C PHE A 141 10.22 10.47 -5.38
N GLN A 142 9.81 11.38 -4.50
CA GLN A 142 8.42 11.81 -4.39
C GLN A 142 8.03 12.68 -5.60
N LEU A 143 8.94 13.54 -6.06
CA LEU A 143 8.75 14.40 -7.22
C LEU A 143 8.77 13.61 -8.52
N VAL A 144 9.71 12.68 -8.69
CA VAL A 144 9.78 11.81 -9.88
C VAL A 144 8.48 11.03 -10.06
N GLY A 145 7.91 10.50 -8.97
CA GLY A 145 6.61 9.84 -9.00
C GLY A 145 5.46 10.74 -9.48
N LEU A 146 5.54 12.06 -9.26
CA LEU A 146 4.53 13.03 -9.72
C LEU A 146 4.71 13.43 -11.19
N PHE A 147 5.93 13.38 -11.72
CA PHE A 147 6.24 13.78 -13.09
C PHE A 147 6.09 12.66 -14.13
N GLU A 148 6.17 11.40 -13.69
CA GLU A 148 5.94 10.27 -14.58
C GLU A 148 4.45 10.12 -14.91
N LYS A 149 4.11 10.14 -16.21
CA LYS A 149 2.71 10.07 -16.71
C LYS A 149 1.93 8.84 -16.23
N ASN A 150 2.63 7.81 -15.77
CA ASN A 150 2.03 6.53 -15.39
C ASN A 150 2.05 6.27 -13.88
N VAL A 151 2.46 7.24 -13.05
CA VAL A 151 2.44 7.10 -11.59
C VAL A 151 1.18 7.76 -11.05
N SER A 152 0.18 6.96 -10.77
CA SER A 152 -1.04 7.38 -10.09
C SER A 152 -0.84 7.46 -8.57
N ALA A 153 -1.75 8.14 -7.86
CA ALA A 153 -1.80 8.17 -6.39
C ALA A 153 -1.84 6.75 -5.78
N ASP A 154 -2.49 5.83 -6.48
CA ASP A 154 -2.59 4.42 -6.13
C ASP A 154 -1.21 3.73 -6.10
N ARG A 155 -0.42 3.88 -7.15
CA ARG A 155 0.94 3.32 -7.21
C ARG A 155 1.90 3.91 -6.19
N LEU A 156 1.79 5.23 -5.91
CA LEU A 156 2.53 5.85 -4.82
C LEU A 156 2.11 5.28 -3.47
N SER A 157 0.83 5.02 -3.28
CA SER A 157 0.28 4.37 -2.09
C SER A 157 0.85 2.97 -1.89
N ASP A 158 0.92 2.16 -2.96
CA ASP A 158 1.51 0.81 -2.93
C ASP A 158 3.00 0.83 -2.53
N MET A 159 3.74 1.78 -3.08
CA MET A 159 5.14 1.98 -2.73
C MET A 159 5.29 2.36 -1.25
N ILE A 160 4.52 3.34 -0.78
CA ILE A 160 4.52 3.77 0.62
C ILE A 160 4.14 2.58 1.52
N ALA A 161 3.03 1.89 1.22
CA ALA A 161 2.55 0.74 1.99
C ALA A 161 3.61 -0.36 2.10
N THR A 162 4.33 -0.65 1.02
CA THR A 162 5.41 -1.65 1.03
C THR A 162 6.54 -1.25 1.96
N ILE A 163 6.96 0.02 1.94
CA ILE A 163 8.05 0.52 2.79
C ILE A 163 7.66 0.51 4.27
N ILE A 164 6.42 0.88 4.60
CA ILE A 164 5.93 0.97 5.98
C ILE A 164 5.13 -0.27 6.43
N LEU A 165 5.20 -1.37 5.69
CA LEU A 165 4.47 -2.60 6.02
C LEU A 165 4.69 -3.10 7.46
N PRO A 166 5.90 -3.00 8.05
CA PRO A 166 6.09 -3.34 9.46
C PRO A 166 5.23 -2.49 10.42
N ASP A 167 5.09 -1.21 10.14
CA ASP A 167 4.30 -0.28 10.95
C ASP A 167 2.79 -0.59 10.81
N ILE A 168 2.34 -0.91 9.58
CA ILE A 168 0.96 -1.35 9.29
C ILE A 168 0.62 -2.65 10.06
N ARG A 169 1.53 -3.63 10.05
CA ARG A 169 1.33 -4.88 10.81
C ARG A 169 1.27 -4.64 12.31
N ASN A 170 2.17 -3.82 12.86
CA ASN A 170 2.16 -3.47 14.28
C ASN A 170 0.86 -2.78 14.69
N TYR A 171 0.38 -1.84 13.89
CA TYR A 171 -0.92 -1.19 14.10
C TYR A 171 -2.07 -2.21 14.07
N THR A 172 -2.11 -3.08 13.07
CA THR A 172 -3.12 -4.13 12.94
C THR A 172 -3.15 -5.04 14.16
N ILE A 173 -1.99 -5.51 14.62
CA ILE A 173 -1.87 -6.33 15.84
C ILE A 173 -2.37 -5.56 17.06
N GLY A 174 -2.01 -4.28 17.19
CA GLY A 174 -2.47 -3.42 18.26
C GLY A 174 -4.00 -3.29 18.33
N ILE A 175 -4.64 -3.10 17.18
CA ILE A 175 -6.10 -3.04 17.04
C ILE A 175 -6.73 -4.41 17.37
N ASN A 176 -6.19 -5.51 16.81
CA ASN A 176 -6.70 -6.86 17.07
C ASN A 176 -6.68 -7.19 18.57
N ARG A 177 -5.62 -6.83 19.28
CA ARG A 177 -5.52 -7.01 20.73
C ARG A 177 -6.56 -6.18 21.50
N LYS A 178 -6.76 -4.90 21.11
CA LYS A 178 -7.74 -4.01 21.76
C LYS A 178 -9.18 -4.51 21.59
N LEU A 179 -9.50 -5.12 20.45
CA LEU A 179 -10.83 -5.59 20.12
C LEU A 179 -11.04 -7.09 20.34
N ASN A 180 -10.03 -7.79 20.89
CA ASN A 180 -10.01 -9.26 21.06
C ASN A 180 -10.30 -10.01 19.74
N ILE A 181 -9.77 -9.50 18.61
CA ILE A 181 -9.86 -10.18 17.31
C ILE A 181 -8.80 -11.27 17.29
N ASN A 182 -9.21 -12.51 17.57
CA ASN A 182 -8.35 -13.68 17.69
C ASN A 182 -9.13 -14.97 17.39
N THR A 183 -8.44 -16.09 17.37
CA THR A 183 -9.02 -17.42 17.08
C THR A 183 -10.10 -17.84 18.04
N ASP A 184 -10.07 -17.40 19.30
CA ASP A 184 -11.07 -17.78 20.30
C ASP A 184 -12.41 -17.10 20.04
N LYS A 185 -12.39 -15.82 19.63
CA LYS A 185 -13.59 -15.05 19.29
C LYS A 185 -14.09 -15.35 17.88
N TYR A 186 -13.18 -15.68 16.95
CA TYR A 186 -13.48 -15.90 15.53
C TYR A 186 -12.94 -17.25 15.04
N PRO A 187 -13.49 -18.39 15.48
CA PRO A 187 -12.97 -19.72 15.19
C PRO A 187 -13.04 -20.09 13.70
N ASP A 188 -13.92 -19.45 12.93
CA ASP A 188 -14.09 -19.68 11.50
C ASP A 188 -13.18 -18.81 10.62
N ILE A 189 -12.40 -17.91 11.22
CA ILE A 189 -11.43 -17.07 10.51
C ILE A 189 -10.04 -17.66 10.67
N GLU A 190 -9.33 -17.81 9.56
CA GLU A 190 -7.91 -18.19 9.57
C GLU A 190 -7.04 -17.03 10.08
N PHE A 191 -6.01 -17.32 10.87
CA PHE A 191 -5.05 -16.35 11.37
C PHE A 191 -3.62 -16.76 11.05
N GLN A 192 -2.79 -15.77 10.73
CA GLN A 192 -1.35 -15.89 10.69
C GLN A 192 -0.75 -15.09 11.86
N GLY A 193 -0.37 -15.79 12.93
CA GLY A 193 -0.04 -15.13 14.18
C GLY A 193 -1.26 -14.41 14.77
N GLU A 194 -1.15 -13.09 14.96
CA GLU A 194 -2.22 -12.25 15.50
C GLU A 194 -2.99 -11.47 14.40
N ILE A 195 -2.78 -11.80 13.13
CA ILE A 195 -3.43 -11.13 12.00
C ILE A 195 -4.38 -12.10 11.31
N ALA A 196 -5.63 -11.67 11.15
CA ALA A 196 -6.64 -12.43 10.43
C ALA A 196 -6.31 -12.51 8.93
N ILE A 197 -6.69 -13.60 8.28
CA ILE A 197 -6.53 -13.78 6.83
C ILE A 197 -7.83 -13.40 6.12
N ASN A 198 -7.70 -12.55 5.12
CA ASN A 198 -8.79 -12.18 4.23
C ASN A 198 -9.23 -13.42 3.42
N PRO A 199 -10.48 -13.90 3.57
CA PRO A 199 -10.93 -15.13 2.93
C PRO A 199 -11.06 -14.99 1.40
N TYR A 200 -11.18 -13.78 0.87
CA TYR A 200 -11.33 -13.50 -0.56
C TYR A 200 -9.98 -13.41 -1.27
N LYS A 201 -9.02 -12.69 -0.69
CA LYS A 201 -7.71 -12.42 -1.30
C LYS A 201 -6.61 -13.37 -0.78
N LYS A 202 -6.87 -14.18 0.24
CA LYS A 202 -5.91 -15.12 0.86
C LYS A 202 -4.61 -14.46 1.32
N CYS A 203 -4.72 -13.25 1.85
CA CYS A 203 -3.62 -12.46 2.38
C CYS A 203 -3.98 -11.91 3.78
N GLU A 204 -3.01 -11.36 4.49
CA GLU A 204 -3.22 -10.69 5.78
C GLU A 204 -4.30 -9.61 5.67
N LEU A 205 -5.21 -9.53 6.64
CA LEU A 205 -6.20 -8.45 6.76
C LEU A 205 -5.55 -7.29 7.55
N LEU A 206 -5.04 -6.30 6.83
CA LEU A 206 -4.25 -5.21 7.39
C LEU A 206 -5.07 -3.93 7.54
N TYR A 207 -4.87 -3.21 8.65
CA TYR A 207 -5.59 -1.98 8.97
C TYR A 207 -4.71 -0.75 8.82
N LEU A 208 -5.36 0.38 8.53
CA LEU A 208 -4.75 1.70 8.50
C LEU A 208 -5.60 2.69 9.32
N PRO A 209 -4.99 3.70 9.96
CA PRO A 209 -5.76 4.78 10.55
C PRO A 209 -6.32 5.70 9.45
N GLU A 210 -7.56 6.19 9.63
CA GLU A 210 -8.19 7.12 8.67
C GLU A 210 -7.36 8.38 8.45
N GLU A 211 -6.67 8.86 9.49
CA GLU A 211 -5.92 10.11 9.43
C GLU A 211 -4.79 10.14 8.40
N VAL A 212 -4.26 8.98 7.98
CA VAL A 212 -3.20 8.91 6.96
C VAL A 212 -3.73 8.75 5.54
N LEU A 213 -5.03 8.58 5.37
CA LEU A 213 -5.67 8.31 4.09
C LEU A 213 -6.28 9.55 3.46
N HIS A 214 -6.35 9.52 2.13
CA HIS A 214 -7.08 10.49 1.34
C HIS A 214 -7.88 9.77 0.26
N GLU A 215 -9.09 10.27 -0.03
CA GLU A 215 -9.96 9.71 -1.06
C GLU A 215 -9.40 10.01 -2.46
N ILE A 216 -9.46 9.03 -3.36
CA ILE A 216 -9.10 9.23 -4.76
C ILE A 216 -10.25 9.99 -5.42
N PRO A 217 -10.00 11.16 -6.03
CA PRO A 217 -11.04 11.88 -6.75
C PRO A 217 -11.54 11.01 -7.92
N ILE A 218 -12.74 10.48 -7.81
CA ILE A 218 -13.40 9.78 -8.90
C ILE A 218 -13.99 10.89 -9.77
N ALA A 219 -13.51 11.02 -11.01
CA ALA A 219 -14.14 11.88 -11.99
C ALA A 219 -15.52 11.28 -12.27
N GLU A 220 -16.58 11.94 -11.78
CA GLU A 220 -17.92 11.63 -12.21
C GLU A 220 -17.97 11.89 -13.72
N SER A 221 -18.20 10.84 -14.49
CA SER A 221 -18.43 10.97 -15.94
C SER A 221 -19.75 11.73 -16.12
N TRP A 222 -19.64 12.98 -16.57
CA TRP A 222 -20.77 13.80 -17.02
C TRP A 222 -21.33 13.24 -18.33
#